data_43efd1cf84055864f60ea23ff28fd95a
#
_entry.id   43efd1cf84055864f60ea23ff28fd95a
#
_cell.length_a   1.000
_cell.length_b   1.000
_cell.length_c   1.000
_cell.angle_alpha   90.00
_cell.angle_beta   90.00
_cell.angle_gamma   90.00
#
_symmetry.space_group_name_H-M   'P 1'
#
loop_
_entity.id
_entity.type
_entity.pdbx_description
1 polymer ?
#
loop_
_entity_poly.entity_id
_entity_poly.type
_entity_poly.pdbx_seq_one_letter_code
_entity_poly.pdbx_strand_id
1 'polypeptide(L)'
;MGDMLVEAVNWSPEWKKRSRKRIFSTPRMAHYITDWPRDTDLGVIAEVDGQRVGAAWLRFLPATDPGYGFVAADVPELTIGVAASWRGRGVGRALLRAIAGWARSTGIKQISLSVERKNYAQKLYISEGYRIVDSSDADSDTMVKDLYVDLPAGGQEY
;
A
#
# COMPACT_ATOMS: atom_id res chain seq x y z
N MET A 1 4.99 10.55 -6.40
CA MET A 1 4.70 9.10 -6.42
C MET A 1 5.84 8.28 -7.04
N GLY A 2 6.31 8.59 -8.25
CA GLY A 2 7.30 7.77 -8.94
C GLY A 2 8.57 7.43 -8.17
N ASP A 3 9.15 8.39 -7.46
CA ASP A 3 10.35 8.13 -6.63
C ASP A 3 10.02 7.19 -5.46
N MET A 4 8.82 7.29 -4.91
CA MET A 4 8.37 6.42 -3.83
C MET A 4 8.05 5.00 -4.31
N LEU A 5 7.65 4.81 -5.57
CA LEU A 5 7.57 3.47 -6.16
C LEU A 5 8.97 2.83 -6.23
N VAL A 6 9.99 3.60 -6.60
CA VAL A 6 11.39 3.12 -6.60
C VAL A 6 11.83 2.72 -5.17
N GLU A 7 11.48 3.51 -4.17
CA GLU A 7 11.76 3.19 -2.76
C GLU A 7 11.01 1.93 -2.29
N ALA A 8 9.73 1.78 -2.68
CA ALA A 8 8.92 0.62 -2.35
C ALA A 8 9.48 -0.68 -2.94
N VAL A 9 9.89 -0.64 -4.22
CA VAL A 9 10.47 -1.81 -4.91
C VAL A 9 11.86 -2.16 -4.37
N ASN A 10 12.63 -1.16 -3.96
CA ASN A 10 14.01 -1.32 -3.47
C ASN A 10 14.09 -1.29 -1.93
N TRP A 11 13.11 -1.83 -1.25
CA TRP A 11 13.02 -1.79 0.21
C TRP A 11 14.18 -2.48 0.93
N SER A 12 14.74 -3.55 0.35
CA SER A 12 15.84 -4.32 0.95
C SER A 12 17.19 -3.71 0.62
N PRO A 13 18.03 -3.44 1.63
CA PRO A 13 19.41 -3.00 1.41
C PRO A 13 20.32 -4.11 0.87
N GLU A 14 19.93 -5.38 1.05
CA GLU A 14 20.71 -6.56 0.68
C GLU A 14 20.60 -6.90 -0.81
N TRP A 15 19.59 -6.38 -1.50
CA TRP A 15 19.32 -6.71 -2.89
C TRP A 15 19.94 -5.71 -3.85
N LYS A 16 20.32 -6.21 -5.03
CA LYS A 16 20.72 -5.34 -6.12
C LYS A 16 19.56 -4.42 -6.49
N LYS A 17 19.71 -3.13 -6.24
CA LYS A 17 18.69 -2.12 -6.52
C LYS A 17 18.31 -2.14 -8.00
N ARG A 18 17.00 -2.17 -8.26
CA ARG A 18 16.44 -2.00 -9.60
C ARG A 18 16.46 -0.52 -9.95
N SER A 19 16.94 -0.20 -11.14
CA SER A 19 16.95 1.20 -11.61
C SER A 19 15.52 1.68 -11.86
N ARG A 20 15.30 3.00 -11.72
CA ARG A 20 14.04 3.65 -12.09
C ARG A 20 13.58 3.23 -13.49
N LYS A 21 14.48 3.28 -14.48
CA LYS A 21 14.20 2.86 -15.86
C LYS A 21 13.63 1.45 -15.93
N ARG A 22 14.25 0.49 -15.22
CA ARG A 22 13.81 -0.92 -15.21
C ARG A 22 12.42 -1.06 -14.56
N ILE A 23 12.17 -0.38 -13.45
CA ILE A 23 10.88 -0.41 -12.76
C ILE A 23 9.77 0.10 -13.68
N PHE A 24 9.96 1.26 -14.31
CA PHE A 24 8.97 1.89 -15.17
C PHE A 24 8.82 1.21 -16.53
N SER A 25 9.81 0.44 -16.99
CA SER A 25 9.70 -0.36 -18.21
C SER A 25 9.13 -1.77 -18.00
N THR A 26 8.91 -2.17 -16.76
CA THR A 26 8.27 -3.45 -16.41
C THR A 26 6.77 -3.23 -16.23
N PRO A 27 5.89 -3.69 -17.14
CA PRO A 27 4.46 -3.37 -17.10
C PRO A 27 3.80 -3.66 -15.75
N ARG A 28 4.10 -4.82 -15.16
CA ARG A 28 3.56 -5.24 -13.86
C ARG A 28 4.01 -4.39 -12.66
N MET A 29 5.04 -3.56 -12.82
CA MET A 29 5.46 -2.57 -11.83
C MET A 29 4.95 -1.18 -12.19
N ALA A 30 4.99 -0.84 -13.48
CA ALA A 30 4.59 0.47 -13.95
C ALA A 30 3.07 0.73 -13.78
N HIS A 31 2.22 -0.31 -13.82
CA HIS A 31 0.77 -0.15 -13.73
C HIS A 31 0.31 0.46 -12.39
N TYR A 32 1.13 0.39 -11.34
CA TYR A 32 0.83 1.06 -10.07
C TYR A 32 0.83 2.59 -10.17
N ILE A 33 1.42 3.18 -11.23
CA ILE A 33 1.58 4.63 -11.36
C ILE A 33 1.36 5.16 -12.78
N THR A 34 1.23 4.29 -13.79
CA THR A 34 0.96 4.73 -15.17
C THR A 34 -0.30 5.59 -15.20
N ASP A 35 -0.22 6.75 -15.90
CA ASP A 35 -1.31 7.74 -16.00
C ASP A 35 -1.79 8.27 -14.63
N TRP A 36 -0.87 8.42 -13.68
CA TRP A 36 -1.18 8.99 -12.37
C TRP A 36 -1.45 10.51 -12.46
N PRO A 37 -2.49 11.04 -11.77
CA PRO A 37 -3.57 10.31 -11.11
C PRO A 37 -4.71 9.99 -12.08
N ARG A 38 -5.33 8.83 -11.93
CA ARG A 38 -6.64 8.51 -12.53
C ARG A 38 -7.76 9.01 -11.60
N ASP A 39 -8.97 9.12 -12.10
CA ASP A 39 -10.11 9.68 -11.34
C ASP A 39 -10.41 8.96 -10.01
N THR A 40 -10.10 7.66 -9.94
CA THR A 40 -10.32 6.84 -8.75
C THR A 40 -9.09 6.65 -7.86
N ASP A 41 -7.93 7.19 -8.27
CA ASP A 41 -6.72 7.10 -7.47
C ASP A 41 -6.80 7.99 -6.23
N LEU A 42 -6.33 7.47 -5.09
CA LEU A 42 -6.11 8.25 -3.88
C LEU A 42 -4.63 8.24 -3.53
N GLY A 43 -4.09 9.36 -3.09
CA GLY A 43 -2.69 9.42 -2.71
C GLY A 43 -2.39 10.48 -1.65
N VAL A 44 -1.53 10.14 -0.72
CA VAL A 44 -1.04 11.04 0.33
C VAL A 44 0.48 11.13 0.28
N ILE A 45 1.01 12.30 0.62
CA ILE A 45 2.45 12.59 0.66
C ILE A 45 2.80 13.01 2.08
N ALA A 46 3.86 12.44 2.62
CA ALA A 46 4.48 12.93 3.85
C ALA A 46 5.56 13.96 3.49
N GLU A 47 5.48 15.12 4.12
CA GLU A 47 6.43 16.21 3.94
C GLU A 47 6.96 16.66 5.32
N VAL A 48 8.25 16.89 5.40
CA VAL A 48 8.92 17.41 6.59
C VAL A 48 9.83 18.55 6.13
N ASP A 49 9.64 19.74 6.69
CA ASP A 49 10.41 20.95 6.38
C ASP A 49 10.52 21.24 4.86
N GLY A 50 9.41 21.04 4.13
CA GLY A 50 9.33 21.22 2.68
C GLY A 50 9.94 20.07 1.87
N GLN A 51 10.47 19.04 2.50
CA GLN A 51 11.01 17.86 1.83
C GLN A 51 9.98 16.72 1.80
N ARG A 52 9.71 16.17 0.63
CA ARG A 52 8.86 14.99 0.45
C ARG A 52 9.63 13.74 0.86
N VAL A 53 9.20 13.10 1.93
CA VAL A 53 9.92 11.98 2.58
C VAL A 53 9.23 10.63 2.43
N GLY A 54 7.99 10.62 1.93
CA GLY A 54 7.24 9.39 1.67
C GLY A 54 5.93 9.67 0.95
N ALA A 55 5.34 8.61 0.41
CA ALA A 55 4.01 8.65 -0.17
C ALA A 55 3.33 7.28 -0.03
N ALA A 56 1.99 7.31 0.04
CA ALA A 56 1.15 6.13 -0.09
C ALA A 56 0.02 6.44 -1.06
N TRP A 57 -0.38 5.46 -1.87
CA TRP A 57 -1.50 5.62 -2.78
C TRP A 57 -2.24 4.32 -2.99
N LEU A 58 -3.49 4.46 -3.38
CA LEU A 58 -4.42 3.39 -3.70
C LEU A 58 -4.79 3.46 -5.17
N ARG A 59 -4.80 2.31 -5.82
CA ARG A 59 -5.24 2.15 -7.20
C ARG A 59 -6.10 0.91 -7.35
N PHE A 60 -7.25 1.08 -8.00
CA PHE A 60 -8.04 -0.05 -8.46
C PHE A 60 -7.39 -0.65 -9.70
N LEU A 61 -7.15 -1.96 -9.67
CA LEU A 61 -6.62 -2.73 -10.79
C LEU A 61 -7.66 -3.76 -11.23
N PRO A 62 -7.83 -3.97 -12.55
CA PRO A 62 -8.78 -4.95 -13.04
C PRO A 62 -8.24 -6.38 -12.91
N ALA A 63 -9.13 -7.37 -12.90
CA ALA A 63 -8.73 -8.79 -12.90
C ALA A 63 -7.93 -9.19 -14.15
N THR A 64 -8.02 -8.43 -15.23
CA THR A 64 -7.24 -8.62 -16.47
C THR A 64 -5.82 -8.10 -16.40
N ASP A 65 -5.52 -7.22 -15.44
CA ASP A 65 -4.18 -6.69 -15.16
C ASP A 65 -4.00 -6.53 -13.64
N PRO A 66 -3.99 -7.66 -12.89
CA PRO A 66 -3.95 -7.63 -11.43
C PRO A 66 -2.60 -7.19 -10.91
N GLY A 67 -2.60 -6.49 -9.78
CA GLY A 67 -1.40 -6.23 -9.00
C GLY A 67 -0.93 -7.45 -8.22
N TYR A 68 0.19 -7.33 -7.53
CA TYR A 68 0.72 -8.41 -6.69
C TYR A 68 -0.17 -8.71 -5.48
N GLY A 69 -0.89 -7.73 -4.97
CA GLY A 69 -1.83 -7.85 -3.84
C GLY A 69 -3.30 -7.83 -4.26
N PHE A 70 -3.60 -8.18 -5.52
CA PHE A 70 -4.96 -8.17 -6.04
C PHE A 70 -5.84 -9.19 -5.31
N VAL A 71 -7.02 -8.76 -4.84
CA VAL A 71 -8.04 -9.62 -4.25
C VAL A 71 -9.37 -9.53 -4.99
N ALA A 72 -9.77 -8.32 -5.39
CA ALA A 72 -10.99 -8.08 -6.17
C ALA A 72 -10.91 -6.73 -6.88
N ALA A 73 -11.68 -6.54 -7.94
CA ALA A 73 -11.66 -5.30 -8.74
C ALA A 73 -12.18 -4.07 -7.98
N ASP A 74 -12.98 -4.26 -6.95
CA ASP A 74 -13.54 -3.22 -6.08
C ASP A 74 -12.72 -2.99 -4.79
N VAL A 75 -11.58 -3.68 -4.65
CA VAL A 75 -10.62 -3.49 -3.55
C VAL A 75 -9.36 -2.85 -4.11
N PRO A 76 -9.07 -1.57 -3.80
CA PRO A 76 -7.87 -0.92 -4.30
C PRO A 76 -6.63 -1.48 -3.61
N GLU A 77 -5.54 -1.54 -4.37
CA GLU A 77 -4.25 -1.99 -3.88
C GLU A 77 -3.40 -0.81 -3.43
N LEU A 78 -2.81 -0.95 -2.25
CA LEU A 78 -1.91 0.03 -1.64
C LEU A 78 -0.49 -0.16 -2.15
N THR A 79 0.11 0.97 -2.52
CA THR A 79 1.57 1.10 -2.64
C THR A 79 2.04 2.17 -1.66
N ILE A 80 3.15 1.92 -0.98
CA ILE A 80 3.75 2.84 -0.01
C ILE A 80 5.27 2.83 -0.14
N GLY A 81 5.88 4.01 -0.13
CA GLY A 81 7.32 4.17 -0.11
C GLY A 81 7.72 5.28 0.87
N VAL A 82 8.83 5.04 1.59
CA VAL A 82 9.44 6.02 2.49
C VAL A 82 10.92 6.11 2.14
N ALA A 83 11.42 7.34 1.99
CA ALA A 83 12.83 7.60 1.72
C ALA A 83 13.70 6.91 2.79
N ALA A 84 14.80 6.28 2.35
CA ALA A 84 15.61 5.40 3.20
C ALA A 84 16.04 6.08 4.51
N SER A 85 16.44 7.35 4.47
CA SER A 85 16.85 8.14 5.64
C SER A 85 15.71 8.46 6.62
N TRP A 86 14.45 8.25 6.22
CA TRP A 86 13.24 8.54 6.99
C TRP A 86 12.52 7.29 7.50
N ARG A 87 13.04 6.11 7.18
CA ARG A 87 12.50 4.83 7.68
C ARG A 87 12.71 4.69 9.19
N GLY A 88 11.82 3.97 9.86
CA GLY A 88 11.88 3.78 11.31
C GLY A 88 11.51 5.02 12.15
N ARG A 89 11.03 6.10 11.53
CA ARG A 89 10.66 7.37 12.19
C ARG A 89 9.14 7.61 12.25
N GLY A 90 8.32 6.60 12.00
CA GLY A 90 6.86 6.71 12.06
C GLY A 90 6.19 7.23 10.79
N VAL A 91 6.94 7.61 9.76
CA VAL A 91 6.39 8.14 8.49
C VAL A 91 5.45 7.13 7.82
N GLY A 92 5.85 5.86 7.74
CA GLY A 92 5.01 4.81 7.16
C GLY A 92 3.68 4.65 7.88
N ARG A 93 3.69 4.68 9.22
CA ARG A 93 2.46 4.60 10.04
C ARG A 93 1.55 5.79 9.79
N ALA A 94 2.09 7.00 9.74
CA ALA A 94 1.33 8.21 9.45
C ALA A 94 0.67 8.15 8.07
N LEU A 95 1.41 7.70 7.04
CA LEU A 95 0.88 7.51 5.69
C LEU A 95 -0.25 6.47 5.65
N LEU A 96 -0.07 5.31 6.31
CA LEU A 96 -1.09 4.25 6.36
C LEU A 96 -2.40 4.74 7.01
N ARG A 97 -2.29 5.50 8.09
CA ARG A 97 -3.46 6.07 8.78
C ARG A 97 -4.16 7.14 7.95
N ALA A 98 -3.40 8.01 7.32
CA ALA A 98 -3.94 9.07 6.47
C ALA A 98 -4.68 8.51 5.26
N ILE A 99 -4.08 7.57 4.53
CA ILE A 99 -4.71 6.98 3.34
C ILE A 99 -5.94 6.14 3.70
N ALA A 100 -5.90 5.38 4.82
CA ALA A 100 -7.04 4.61 5.29
C ALA A 100 -8.21 5.51 5.74
N GLY A 101 -7.92 6.63 6.40
CA GLY A 101 -8.94 7.63 6.77
C GLY A 101 -9.60 8.24 5.56
N TRP A 102 -8.83 8.63 4.56
CA TRP A 102 -9.36 9.17 3.31
C TRP A 102 -10.16 8.12 2.53
N ALA A 103 -9.63 6.92 2.35
CA ALA A 103 -10.34 5.82 1.69
C ALA A 103 -11.69 5.54 2.35
N ARG A 104 -11.75 5.51 3.69
CA ARG A 104 -13.00 5.35 4.42
C ARG A 104 -14.00 6.47 4.10
N SER A 105 -13.56 7.72 4.04
CA SER A 105 -14.44 8.86 3.74
C SER A 105 -15.00 8.83 2.33
N THR A 106 -14.38 8.11 1.40
CA THR A 106 -14.87 7.90 0.02
C THR A 106 -15.72 6.64 -0.14
N GLY A 107 -15.97 5.89 0.93
CA GLY A 107 -16.80 4.68 0.90
C GLY A 107 -16.06 3.39 0.53
N ILE A 108 -14.72 3.42 0.39
CA ILE A 108 -13.91 2.23 0.19
C ILE A 108 -13.99 1.36 1.45
N LYS A 109 -14.33 0.08 1.28
CA LYS A 109 -14.55 -0.84 2.40
C LYS A 109 -13.29 -1.59 2.82
N GLN A 110 -12.42 -1.88 1.88
CA GLN A 110 -11.20 -2.66 2.10
C GLN A 110 -10.04 -2.08 1.30
N ILE A 111 -8.83 -2.31 1.79
CA ILE A 111 -7.57 -2.02 1.10
C ILE A 111 -6.75 -3.30 1.09
N SER A 112 -6.15 -3.66 -0.04
CA SER A 112 -5.21 -4.77 -0.16
C SER A 112 -3.78 -4.29 -0.38
N LEU A 113 -2.82 -5.15 -0.13
CA LEU A 113 -1.42 -4.97 -0.48
C LEU A 113 -0.72 -6.32 -0.66
N SER A 114 0.42 -6.31 -1.34
CA SER A 114 1.38 -7.40 -1.31
C SER A 114 2.62 -6.97 -0.54
N VAL A 115 3.16 -7.88 0.28
CA VAL A 115 4.38 -7.63 1.03
C VAL A 115 5.26 -8.88 1.03
N GLU A 116 6.54 -8.71 0.77
CA GLU A 116 7.50 -9.79 0.89
C GLU A 116 7.68 -10.19 2.37
N ARG A 117 7.70 -11.50 2.66
CA ARG A 117 7.74 -12.02 4.05
C ARG A 117 8.96 -11.55 4.84
N LYS A 118 10.08 -11.24 4.15
CA LYS A 118 11.29 -10.71 4.78
C LYS A 118 11.24 -9.19 5.01
N ASN A 119 10.21 -8.51 4.54
CA ASN A 119 10.07 -7.07 4.68
C ASN A 119 9.57 -6.70 6.08
N TYR A 120 10.32 -5.87 6.80
CA TYR A 120 9.93 -5.36 8.12
C TYR A 120 8.58 -4.64 8.14
N ALA A 121 8.15 -4.11 7.00
CA ALA A 121 6.85 -3.43 6.86
C ALA A 121 5.68 -4.36 7.18
N GLN A 122 5.82 -5.69 7.04
CA GLN A 122 4.76 -6.64 7.39
C GLN A 122 4.29 -6.46 8.86
N LYS A 123 5.23 -6.27 9.79
CA LYS A 123 4.91 -6.02 11.21
C LYS A 123 4.14 -4.72 11.40
N LEU A 124 4.50 -3.69 10.64
CA LEU A 124 3.77 -2.43 10.64
C LEU A 124 2.34 -2.61 10.12
N TYR A 125 2.17 -3.31 9.00
CA TYR A 125 0.84 -3.59 8.45
C TYR A 125 -0.05 -4.35 9.44
N ILE A 126 0.47 -5.41 10.07
CA ILE A 126 -0.26 -6.15 11.11
C ILE A 126 -0.68 -5.20 12.25
N SER A 127 0.23 -4.36 12.74
CA SER A 127 -0.06 -3.40 13.83
C SER A 127 -1.09 -2.33 13.45
N GLU A 128 -1.26 -2.07 12.15
CA GLU A 128 -2.27 -1.14 11.61
C GLU A 128 -3.56 -1.86 11.14
N GLY A 129 -3.73 -3.14 11.49
CA GLY A 129 -4.97 -3.89 11.29
C GLY A 129 -5.09 -4.60 9.95
N TYR A 130 -3.99 -4.77 9.21
CA TYR A 130 -3.97 -5.65 8.05
C TYR A 130 -3.83 -7.11 8.49
N ARG A 131 -4.50 -8.01 7.80
CA ARG A 131 -4.42 -9.47 8.00
C ARG A 131 -3.99 -10.17 6.72
N ILE A 132 -3.26 -11.26 6.83
CA ILE A 132 -2.88 -12.09 5.70
C ILE A 132 -4.13 -12.84 5.21
N VAL A 133 -4.37 -12.79 3.89
CA VAL A 133 -5.48 -13.47 3.22
C VAL A 133 -5.02 -14.51 2.21
N ASP A 134 -3.80 -14.37 1.68
CA ASP A 134 -3.20 -15.33 0.77
C ASP A 134 -1.68 -15.37 0.97
N SER A 135 -1.11 -16.58 0.94
CA SER A 135 0.31 -16.89 1.03
C SER A 135 0.75 -17.89 -0.04
N SER A 136 0.04 -17.96 -1.16
CA SER A 136 0.31 -18.90 -2.25
C SER A 136 1.56 -18.54 -3.04
N ASP A 137 1.97 -17.26 -3.05
CA ASP A 137 3.25 -16.84 -3.62
C ASP A 137 4.42 -17.33 -2.75
N ALA A 138 5.54 -17.71 -3.39
CA ALA A 138 6.69 -18.29 -2.71
C ALA A 138 7.33 -17.34 -1.69
N ASP A 139 7.33 -16.05 -1.97
CA ASP A 139 8.12 -15.04 -1.23
C ASP A 139 7.29 -13.94 -0.59
N SER A 140 6.01 -13.79 -0.96
CA SER A 140 5.15 -12.70 -0.52
C SER A 140 3.80 -13.16 0.02
N ASP A 141 3.20 -12.32 0.84
CA ASP A 141 1.85 -12.47 1.37
C ASP A 141 0.97 -11.35 0.83
N THR A 142 -0.28 -11.70 0.51
CA THR A 142 -1.33 -10.71 0.26
C THR A 142 -2.04 -10.41 1.57
N MET A 143 -2.18 -9.13 1.87
CA MET A 143 -2.83 -8.66 3.09
C MET A 143 -3.99 -7.74 2.78
N VAL A 144 -4.99 -7.72 3.66
CA VAL A 144 -6.19 -6.88 3.56
C VAL A 144 -6.44 -6.17 4.88
N LYS A 145 -6.87 -4.92 4.79
CA LYS A 145 -7.42 -4.15 5.91
C LYS A 145 -8.88 -3.83 5.63
N ASP A 146 -9.77 -4.20 6.56
CA ASP A 146 -11.15 -3.76 6.58
C ASP A 146 -11.21 -2.34 7.17
N LEU A 147 -11.87 -1.41 6.47
CA LEU A 147 -11.97 0.00 6.88
C LEU A 147 -13.21 0.27 7.74
N TYR A 148 -14.21 -0.59 7.68
CA TYR A 148 -15.38 -0.59 8.54
C TYR A 148 -15.32 -1.86 9.38
N VAL A 149 -15.13 -1.70 10.67
CA VAL A 149 -15.38 -2.77 11.64
C VAL A 149 -16.86 -2.68 11.93
N ASP A 150 -17.63 -3.71 11.58
CA ASP A 150 -18.99 -3.84 12.08
C ASP A 150 -18.91 -3.89 13.60
N LEU A 151 -19.33 -2.82 14.27
CA LEU A 151 -19.58 -2.89 15.70
C LEU A 151 -20.62 -3.99 15.87
N PRO A 152 -20.41 -4.98 16.76
CA PRO A 152 -21.43 -5.97 17.05
C PRO A 152 -22.72 -5.19 17.37
N ALA A 153 -23.79 -5.56 16.69
CA ALA A 153 -25.10 -4.98 16.94
C ALA A 153 -25.33 -5.05 18.45
N GLY A 154 -25.39 -3.88 19.08
CA GLY A 154 -25.55 -3.78 20.51
C GLY A 154 -26.76 -4.59 20.92
N GLY A 155 -26.55 -5.63 21.72
CA GLY A 155 -27.62 -6.36 22.35
C GLY A 155 -28.45 -5.36 23.15
N GLN A 156 -29.65 -5.10 22.70
CA GLN A 156 -30.66 -4.47 23.55
C GLN A 156 -30.96 -5.49 24.66
N GLU A 157 -30.33 -5.31 25.80
CA GLU A 157 -30.84 -5.89 27.02
C GLU A 157 -32.04 -5.01 27.47
N TYR A 158 -33.19 -5.64 27.46
CA TYR A 158 -34.38 -5.13 28.13
C TYR A 158 -34.31 -5.45 29.62
#